data_92b64a53660cc02bbbb4586dd218985b
#
_entry.id   92b64a53660cc02bbbb4586dd218985b
#
_cell.length_a   1.000
_cell.length_b   1.000
_cell.length_c   1.000
_cell.angle_alpha   90.00
_cell.angle_beta   90.00
_cell.angle_gamma   90.00
#
_symmetry.space_group_name_H-M   'P 1'
#
loop_
_entity.id
_entity.type
_entity.pdbx_description
1 polymer ?
#
loop_
_entity_poly.entity_id
_entity_poly.type
_entity_poly.pdbx_seq_one_letter_code
_entity_poly.pdbx_strand_id
1 'polypeptide(L)'
;MDHKSFLKTLNAKDKARLNARSDVRGLCHLMLYCAALGVTGSWIHFALPMWQIMLIPHGILIAFLFTLQHECTHNTPFRSLWLNSVAGHLIAFLLFQPFLWFRYFHLAHHKYTNIPGKDPELDGHEKPSSWGAFVRHLSTIDYWWAKITILIGNSVGPLTASYIPPRKRRSLRAEAVLLIVAYVVVFATAPTALLWLWIVPLILGFPVLRLYLLAEHGRCPEVEDMFLNTRTTLTTRIVQFLAWNMPYHAEHHAMPSVPFHKLPTLHKMTALHLGQVSDGYSKFSKAYVSSFWD
;
A
#
# COMPACT_ATOMS: atom_id res chain seq x y z
N MET A 1 22.31 -14.40 -6.12
CA MET A 1 21.33 -15.43 -6.58
C MET A 1 20.02 -14.69 -6.85
N ASP A 2 19.39 -14.90 -8.02
CA ASP A 2 18.08 -14.30 -8.31
C ASP A 2 16.97 -14.92 -7.45
N HIS A 3 15.82 -14.22 -7.37
CA HIS A 3 14.70 -14.65 -6.53
C HIS A 3 14.14 -16.03 -6.94
N LYS A 4 14.12 -16.37 -8.24
CA LYS A 4 13.59 -17.67 -8.73
C LYS A 4 14.50 -18.82 -8.28
N SER A 5 15.80 -18.63 -8.36
CA SER A 5 16.80 -19.60 -7.87
C SER A 5 16.74 -19.74 -6.35
N PHE A 6 16.62 -18.63 -5.62
CA PHE A 6 16.43 -18.65 -4.16
C PHE A 6 15.19 -19.46 -3.76
N LEU A 7 14.05 -19.23 -4.41
CA LEU A 7 12.80 -19.97 -4.11
C LEU A 7 12.93 -21.49 -4.33
N LYS A 8 13.82 -21.93 -5.23
CA LYS A 8 14.12 -23.35 -5.46
C LYS A 8 14.94 -23.97 -4.32
N THR A 9 15.74 -23.19 -3.62
CA THR A 9 16.54 -23.68 -2.47
C THR A 9 15.68 -23.95 -1.23
N LEU A 10 14.50 -23.32 -1.12
CA LEU A 10 13.59 -23.50 0.01
C LEU A 10 12.99 -24.91 0.00
N ASN A 11 13.21 -25.67 1.08
CA ASN A 11 12.54 -26.95 1.25
C ASN A 11 11.05 -26.81 1.62
N ALA A 12 10.31 -27.89 1.60
CA ALA A 12 8.86 -27.89 1.88
C ALA A 12 8.53 -27.40 3.31
N LYS A 13 9.37 -27.70 4.29
CA LYS A 13 9.19 -27.28 5.69
C LYS A 13 9.35 -25.76 5.84
N ASP A 14 10.38 -25.19 5.19
CA ASP A 14 10.59 -23.73 5.20
C ASP A 14 9.47 -22.98 4.49
N LYS A 15 9.04 -23.47 3.33
CA LYS A 15 7.87 -22.90 2.61
C LYS A 15 6.61 -22.93 3.46
N ALA A 16 6.31 -24.05 4.12
CA ALA A 16 5.15 -24.18 5.00
C ALA A 16 5.24 -23.22 6.20
N ARG A 17 6.43 -23.09 6.83
CA ARG A 17 6.67 -22.19 7.95
C ARG A 17 6.52 -20.72 7.58
N LEU A 18 7.06 -20.31 6.42
CA LEU A 18 6.97 -18.94 5.92
C LEU A 18 5.54 -18.56 5.55
N ASN A 19 4.79 -19.46 4.90
CA ASN A 19 3.41 -19.22 4.48
C ASN A 19 2.36 -19.39 5.59
N ALA A 20 2.76 -19.69 6.83
CA ALA A 20 1.83 -19.92 7.93
C ALA A 20 1.12 -18.61 8.34
N ARG A 21 -0.13 -18.44 7.91
CA ARG A 21 -1.02 -17.31 8.23
C ARG A 21 -1.62 -17.48 9.61
N SER A 22 -2.00 -16.36 10.26
CA SER A 22 -2.54 -16.36 11.62
C SER A 22 -3.56 -15.24 11.81
N ASP A 23 -4.80 -15.60 12.17
CA ASP A 23 -5.81 -14.59 12.54
C ASP A 23 -5.39 -13.83 13.78
N VAL A 24 -4.85 -14.52 14.79
CA VAL A 24 -4.41 -13.90 16.05
C VAL A 24 -3.36 -12.80 15.79
N ARG A 25 -2.32 -13.10 14.99
CA ARG A 25 -1.28 -12.12 14.68
C ARG A 25 -1.83 -10.91 13.92
N GLY A 26 -2.68 -11.17 12.91
CA GLY A 26 -3.32 -10.11 12.15
C GLY A 26 -4.26 -9.26 12.99
N LEU A 27 -5.13 -9.88 13.80
CA LEU A 27 -6.07 -9.18 14.66
C LEU A 27 -5.38 -8.39 15.77
N CYS A 28 -4.36 -8.95 16.44
CA CYS A 28 -3.60 -8.20 17.44
C CYS A 28 -2.93 -6.95 16.83
N HIS A 29 -2.34 -7.07 15.64
CA HIS A 29 -1.75 -5.92 14.97
C HIS A 29 -2.82 -4.88 14.60
N LEU A 30 -3.94 -5.32 14.02
CA LEU A 30 -5.07 -4.46 13.67
C LEU A 30 -5.67 -3.76 14.89
N MET A 31 -5.85 -4.47 16.02
CA MET A 31 -6.36 -3.88 17.26
C MET A 31 -5.44 -2.77 17.80
N LEU A 32 -4.12 -2.99 17.80
CA LEU A 32 -3.15 -1.95 18.21
C LEU A 32 -3.19 -0.75 17.25
N TYR A 33 -3.36 -1.02 15.96
CA TYR A 33 -3.49 0.02 14.95
C TYR A 33 -4.78 0.84 15.14
N CYS A 34 -5.90 0.17 15.35
CA CYS A 34 -7.18 0.81 15.66
C CYS A 34 -7.14 1.58 16.98
N ALA A 35 -6.41 1.10 17.98
CA ALA A 35 -6.20 1.83 19.24
C ALA A 35 -5.44 3.14 19.01
N ALA A 36 -4.38 3.13 18.17
CA ALA A 36 -3.67 4.36 17.79
C ALA A 36 -4.57 5.35 17.04
N LEU A 37 -5.39 4.87 16.09
CA LEU A 37 -6.41 5.67 15.41
C LEU A 37 -7.45 6.20 16.38
N GLY A 38 -7.92 5.39 17.32
CA GLY A 38 -8.88 5.79 18.34
C GLY A 38 -8.34 6.88 19.25
N VAL A 39 -7.11 6.77 19.72
CA VAL A 39 -6.44 7.79 20.55
C VAL A 39 -6.32 9.10 19.81
N THR A 40 -5.74 9.09 18.61
CA THR A 40 -5.53 10.33 17.83
C THR A 40 -6.85 10.93 17.36
N GLY A 41 -7.81 10.09 16.93
CA GLY A 41 -9.15 10.54 16.54
C GLY A 41 -9.96 11.13 17.69
N SER A 42 -9.90 10.53 18.89
CA SER A 42 -10.52 11.09 20.09
C SER A 42 -9.90 12.42 20.49
N TRP A 43 -8.58 12.55 20.38
CA TRP A 43 -7.87 13.81 20.65
C TRP A 43 -8.39 14.94 19.76
N ILE A 44 -8.61 14.67 18.48
CA ILE A 44 -9.17 15.62 17.52
C ILE A 44 -10.65 15.89 17.80
N HIS A 45 -11.45 14.83 18.04
CA HIS A 45 -12.89 14.93 18.24
C HIS A 45 -13.27 15.77 19.46
N PHE A 46 -12.54 15.61 20.56
CA PHE A 46 -12.76 16.38 21.79
C PHE A 46 -11.99 17.71 21.81
N ALA A 47 -11.36 18.11 20.69
CA ALA A 47 -10.58 19.34 20.56
C ALA A 47 -9.59 19.55 21.73
N LEU A 48 -8.89 18.49 22.15
CA LEU A 48 -7.91 18.56 23.21
C LEU A 48 -6.75 19.51 22.84
N PRO A 49 -5.95 20.00 23.81
CA PRO A 49 -4.90 20.97 23.51
C PRO A 49 -4.05 20.58 22.30
N MET A 50 -3.83 21.52 21.38
CA MET A 50 -3.04 21.34 20.13
C MET A 50 -3.58 20.22 19.21
N TRP A 51 -4.89 19.93 19.22
CA TRP A 51 -5.51 18.92 18.39
C TRP A 51 -5.20 19.05 16.88
N GLN A 52 -4.95 20.28 16.40
CA GLN A 52 -4.59 20.54 15.01
C GLN A 52 -3.29 19.83 14.62
N ILE A 53 -2.32 19.70 15.55
CA ILE A 53 -1.08 18.96 15.32
C ILE A 53 -1.35 17.46 15.17
N MET A 54 -2.37 16.94 15.86
CA MET A 54 -2.76 15.54 15.77
C MET A 54 -3.34 15.15 14.41
N LEU A 55 -3.77 16.12 13.60
CA LEU A 55 -4.24 15.84 12.24
C LEU A 55 -3.17 15.13 11.39
N ILE A 56 -1.88 15.48 11.59
CA ILE A 56 -0.78 14.86 10.82
C ILE A 56 -0.57 13.38 11.20
N PRO A 57 -0.29 13.02 12.46
CA PRO A 57 -0.11 11.60 12.82
C PRO A 57 -1.38 10.78 12.60
N HIS A 58 -2.57 11.34 12.80
CA HIS A 58 -3.82 10.67 12.49
C HIS A 58 -3.96 10.39 11.00
N GLY A 59 -3.62 11.37 10.16
CA GLY A 59 -3.62 11.23 8.71
C GLY A 59 -2.59 10.21 8.21
N ILE A 60 -1.41 10.16 8.80
CA ILE A 60 -0.40 9.14 8.50
C ILE A 60 -0.95 7.75 8.83
N LEU A 61 -1.58 7.58 10.00
CA LEU A 61 -2.23 6.31 10.37
C LEU A 61 -3.30 5.92 9.34
N ILE A 62 -4.18 6.83 8.93
CA ILE A 62 -5.20 6.52 7.92
C ILE A 62 -4.55 6.16 6.58
N ALA A 63 -3.58 6.95 6.12
CA ALA A 63 -2.92 6.72 4.83
C ALA A 63 -2.19 5.36 4.79
N PHE A 64 -1.50 4.98 5.88
CA PHE A 64 -0.77 3.71 5.96
C PHE A 64 -1.67 2.47 6.11
N LEU A 65 -2.98 2.62 6.30
CA LEU A 65 -3.92 1.50 6.09
C LEU A 65 -3.85 0.94 4.66
N PHE A 66 -3.28 1.73 3.72
CA PHE A 66 -2.95 1.24 2.38
C PHE A 66 -2.13 -0.05 2.42
N THR A 67 -1.16 -0.17 3.32
CA THR A 67 -0.31 -1.37 3.41
C THR A 67 -1.08 -2.60 3.91
N LEU A 68 -2.08 -2.42 4.77
CA LEU A 68 -3.01 -3.51 5.12
C LEU A 68 -3.91 -3.87 3.94
N GLN A 69 -4.44 -2.87 3.20
CA GLN A 69 -5.23 -3.14 1.99
C GLN A 69 -4.41 -3.91 0.94
N HIS A 70 -3.16 -3.51 0.75
CA HIS A 70 -2.19 -4.16 -0.10
C HIS A 70 -2.00 -5.65 0.28
N GLU A 71 -1.71 -5.93 1.56
CA GLU A 71 -1.60 -7.29 2.08
C GLU A 71 -2.90 -8.10 1.90
N CYS A 72 -4.07 -7.48 2.08
CA CYS A 72 -5.37 -8.12 1.86
C CYS A 72 -5.56 -8.56 0.40
N THR A 73 -4.89 -7.95 -0.58
CA THR A 73 -4.95 -8.40 -1.98
C THR A 73 -4.36 -9.79 -2.14
N HIS A 74 -3.37 -10.16 -1.32
CA HIS A 74 -2.73 -11.49 -1.28
C HIS A 74 -3.41 -12.47 -0.32
N ASN A 75 -4.40 -12.02 0.45
CA ASN A 75 -5.05 -12.79 1.52
C ASN A 75 -4.06 -13.28 2.59
N THR A 76 -3.08 -12.47 2.97
CA THR A 76 -1.96 -12.84 3.85
C THR A 76 -2.06 -12.36 5.29
N PRO A 77 -2.65 -11.18 5.62
CA PRO A 77 -2.71 -10.68 6.99
C PRO A 77 -3.44 -11.61 7.95
N PHE A 78 -4.48 -12.28 7.43
CA PHE A 78 -5.33 -13.17 8.23
C PHE A 78 -5.39 -14.57 7.57
N ARG A 79 -5.55 -15.60 8.40
CA ARG A 79 -5.80 -16.96 7.92
C ARG A 79 -7.19 -17.06 7.30
N SER A 80 -8.18 -16.45 7.94
CA SER A 80 -9.57 -16.42 7.48
C SER A 80 -9.74 -15.50 6.28
N LEU A 81 -10.21 -16.03 5.14
CA LEU A 81 -10.36 -15.26 3.91
C LEU A 81 -11.37 -14.12 4.03
N TRP A 82 -12.43 -14.31 4.83
CA TRP A 82 -13.45 -13.28 5.03
C TRP A 82 -12.88 -12.05 5.76
N LEU A 83 -11.95 -12.23 6.72
CA LEU A 83 -11.27 -11.11 7.41
C LEU A 83 -10.48 -10.26 6.43
N ASN A 84 -9.73 -10.90 5.51
CA ASN A 84 -9.00 -10.18 4.46
C ASN A 84 -9.96 -9.38 3.55
N SER A 85 -11.09 -9.99 3.20
CA SER A 85 -12.10 -9.31 2.37
C SER A 85 -12.74 -8.13 3.09
N VAL A 86 -13.19 -8.31 4.34
CA VAL A 86 -13.81 -7.24 5.13
C VAL A 86 -12.83 -6.09 5.34
N ALA A 87 -11.61 -6.38 5.83
CA ALA A 87 -10.58 -5.35 6.03
C ALA A 87 -10.26 -4.61 4.73
N GLY A 88 -10.06 -5.35 3.62
CA GLY A 88 -9.79 -4.75 2.31
C GLY A 88 -10.88 -3.78 1.84
N HIS A 89 -12.16 -4.14 1.99
CA HIS A 89 -13.29 -3.29 1.58
C HIS A 89 -13.52 -2.09 2.53
N LEU A 90 -13.33 -2.27 3.85
CA LEU A 90 -13.42 -1.14 4.80
C LEU A 90 -12.33 -0.10 4.51
N ILE A 91 -11.10 -0.56 4.24
CA ILE A 91 -10.00 0.34 3.88
C ILE A 91 -10.23 0.96 2.50
N ALA A 92 -10.82 0.22 1.56
CA ALA A 92 -11.22 0.76 0.25
C ALA A 92 -12.09 2.00 0.38
N PHE A 93 -13.06 1.97 1.30
CA PHE A 93 -13.90 3.11 1.63
C PHE A 93 -13.06 4.27 2.21
N LEU A 94 -12.20 4.00 3.19
CA LEU A 94 -11.40 5.07 3.82
C LEU A 94 -10.41 5.74 2.86
N LEU A 95 -9.88 5.00 1.89
CA LEU A 95 -8.83 5.48 0.96
C LEU A 95 -9.34 5.82 -0.44
N PHE A 96 -10.65 5.81 -0.67
CA PHE A 96 -11.25 6.04 -1.99
C PHE A 96 -10.70 5.10 -3.08
N GLN A 97 -10.29 3.89 -2.70
CA GLN A 97 -9.64 2.94 -3.59
C GLN A 97 -10.41 1.61 -3.66
N PRO A 98 -11.24 1.35 -4.69
CA PRO A 98 -12.00 0.11 -4.80
C PRO A 98 -11.10 -1.12 -4.65
N PHE A 99 -11.41 -2.00 -3.68
CA PHE A 99 -10.53 -3.11 -3.30
C PHE A 99 -10.40 -4.17 -4.39
N LEU A 100 -11.50 -4.53 -5.05
CA LEU A 100 -11.45 -5.55 -6.11
C LEU A 100 -10.65 -5.07 -7.32
N TRP A 101 -10.81 -3.79 -7.71
CA TRP A 101 -10.00 -3.21 -8.77
C TRP A 101 -8.52 -3.21 -8.37
N PHE A 102 -8.20 -2.69 -7.19
CA PHE A 102 -6.82 -2.62 -6.69
C PHE A 102 -6.19 -4.01 -6.61
N ARG A 103 -6.95 -5.01 -6.18
CA ARG A 103 -6.46 -6.40 -6.13
C ARG A 103 -5.97 -6.90 -7.48
N TYR A 104 -6.75 -6.74 -8.55
CA TYR A 104 -6.34 -7.21 -9.87
C TYR A 104 -5.21 -6.38 -10.46
N PHE A 105 -5.25 -5.08 -10.29
CA PHE A 105 -4.17 -4.17 -10.65
C PHE A 105 -2.86 -4.60 -9.97
N HIS A 106 -2.89 -4.78 -8.66
CA HIS A 106 -1.73 -5.11 -7.84
C HIS A 106 -1.17 -6.52 -8.12
N LEU A 107 -2.02 -7.51 -8.34
CA LEU A 107 -1.57 -8.85 -8.75
C LEU A 107 -0.90 -8.84 -10.14
N ALA A 108 -1.34 -7.97 -11.05
CA ALA A 108 -0.66 -7.78 -12.33
C ALA A 108 0.68 -7.07 -12.15
N HIS A 109 0.75 -6.05 -11.28
CA HIS A 109 2.00 -5.41 -10.89
C HIS A 109 3.01 -6.43 -10.34
N HIS A 110 2.63 -7.29 -9.40
CA HIS A 110 3.51 -8.37 -8.90
C HIS A 110 3.99 -9.33 -9.98
N LYS A 111 3.13 -9.60 -10.97
CA LYS A 111 3.52 -10.49 -12.07
C LYS A 111 4.53 -9.85 -13.01
N TYR A 112 4.48 -8.54 -13.18
CA TYR A 112 5.24 -7.82 -14.20
C TYR A 112 6.06 -6.66 -13.64
N THR A 113 6.34 -6.64 -12.35
CA THR A 113 7.00 -5.57 -11.60
C THR A 113 8.15 -4.93 -12.40
N ASN A 114 8.06 -3.61 -12.60
CA ASN A 114 9.04 -2.81 -13.34
C ASN A 114 9.31 -3.23 -14.80
N ILE A 115 8.42 -4.01 -15.43
CA ILE A 115 8.57 -4.36 -16.86
C ILE A 115 7.75 -3.38 -17.71
N PRO A 116 8.37 -2.50 -18.50
CA PRO A 116 7.67 -1.53 -19.33
C PRO A 116 6.66 -2.16 -20.28
N GLY A 117 5.48 -1.55 -20.41
CA GLY A 117 4.37 -2.02 -21.25
C GLY A 117 3.63 -3.26 -20.72
N LYS A 118 4.01 -3.78 -19.54
CA LYS A 118 3.34 -4.91 -18.88
C LYS A 118 2.90 -4.61 -17.47
N ASP A 119 3.71 -3.86 -16.71
CA ASP A 119 3.40 -3.44 -15.35
C ASP A 119 2.42 -2.27 -15.38
N PRO A 120 1.16 -2.46 -14.90
CA PRO A 120 0.17 -1.39 -14.93
C PRO A 120 0.52 -0.21 -14.00
N GLU A 121 1.46 -0.39 -13.07
CA GLU A 121 1.94 0.70 -12.21
C GLU A 121 2.82 1.70 -12.96
N LEU A 122 3.44 1.30 -14.07
CA LEU A 122 4.22 2.19 -14.92
C LEU A 122 3.36 2.95 -15.94
N ASP A 123 2.12 2.52 -16.19
CA ASP A 123 1.23 3.13 -17.19
C ASP A 123 0.75 4.52 -16.71
N GLY A 124 1.34 5.58 -17.28
CA GLY A 124 0.97 6.97 -16.98
C GLY A 124 1.39 7.49 -15.60
N HIS A 125 2.25 6.76 -14.90
CA HIS A 125 2.77 7.14 -13.57
C HIS A 125 4.29 7.14 -13.54
N GLU A 126 4.90 8.00 -14.37
CA GLU A 126 6.35 8.17 -14.35
C GLU A 126 6.84 8.60 -12.96
N LYS A 127 7.92 7.96 -12.50
CA LYS A 127 8.57 8.33 -11.25
C LYS A 127 9.19 9.72 -11.40
N PRO A 128 9.12 10.59 -10.38
CA PRO A 128 9.64 11.97 -10.48
C PRO A 128 11.10 12.01 -10.92
N SER A 129 11.40 12.77 -11.98
CA SER A 129 12.75 12.96 -12.53
C SER A 129 13.27 14.40 -12.38
N SER A 130 12.48 15.29 -11.80
CA SER A 130 12.81 16.69 -11.53
C SER A 130 12.17 17.19 -10.24
N TRP A 131 12.64 18.32 -9.74
CA TRP A 131 12.06 18.97 -8.56
C TRP A 131 10.58 19.31 -8.75
N GLY A 132 10.19 19.83 -9.92
CA GLY A 132 8.78 20.14 -10.21
C GLY A 132 7.91 18.88 -10.18
N ALA A 133 8.36 17.79 -10.81
CA ALA A 133 7.67 16.50 -10.80
C ALA A 133 7.62 15.89 -9.37
N PHE A 134 8.66 16.06 -8.57
CA PHE A 134 8.71 15.57 -7.19
C PHE A 134 7.74 16.32 -6.28
N VAL A 135 7.69 17.65 -6.36
CA VAL A 135 6.72 18.46 -5.61
C VAL A 135 5.30 18.11 -6.03
N ARG A 136 5.04 17.95 -7.33
CA ARG A 136 3.74 17.49 -7.85
C ARG A 136 3.38 16.10 -7.32
N HIS A 137 4.33 15.17 -7.29
CA HIS A 137 4.14 13.84 -6.70
C HIS A 137 3.74 13.90 -5.23
N LEU A 138 4.40 14.78 -4.44
CA LEU A 138 4.11 14.97 -3.02
C LEU A 138 2.81 15.75 -2.79
N SER A 139 2.39 16.61 -3.72
CA SER A 139 1.09 17.30 -3.63
C SER A 139 -0.10 16.33 -3.64
N THR A 140 0.11 15.10 -4.09
CA THR A 140 -0.88 14.03 -4.20
C THR A 140 -2.06 14.32 -5.14
N ILE A 141 -2.06 15.45 -5.85
CA ILE A 141 -3.16 15.87 -6.74
C ILE A 141 -3.42 14.81 -7.81
N ASP A 142 -2.37 14.35 -8.51
CA ASP A 142 -2.51 13.34 -9.55
C ASP A 142 -3.02 12.01 -9.00
N TYR A 143 -2.61 11.66 -7.79
CA TYR A 143 -3.09 10.47 -7.11
C TYR A 143 -4.60 10.54 -6.85
N TRP A 144 -5.07 11.64 -6.25
CA TRP A 144 -6.50 11.80 -5.97
C TRP A 144 -7.32 11.86 -7.24
N TRP A 145 -6.83 12.55 -8.26
CA TRP A 145 -7.47 12.57 -9.57
C TRP A 145 -7.62 11.16 -10.16
N ALA A 146 -6.55 10.36 -10.12
CA ALA A 146 -6.58 8.97 -10.56
C ALA A 146 -7.60 8.13 -9.77
N LYS A 147 -7.70 8.29 -8.43
CA LYS A 147 -8.69 7.57 -7.62
C LYS A 147 -10.12 7.91 -8.01
N ILE A 148 -10.43 9.18 -8.21
CA ILE A 148 -11.74 9.63 -8.67
C ILE A 148 -12.04 9.03 -10.05
N THR A 149 -11.10 9.12 -10.98
CA THR A 149 -11.25 8.59 -12.34
C THR A 149 -11.45 7.08 -12.35
N ILE A 150 -10.71 6.33 -11.52
CA ILE A 150 -10.85 4.88 -11.35
C ILE A 150 -12.23 4.54 -10.78
N LEU A 151 -12.67 5.25 -9.74
CA LEU A 151 -13.96 5.00 -9.09
C LEU A 151 -15.12 5.23 -10.07
N ILE A 152 -15.13 6.37 -10.78
CA ILE A 152 -16.14 6.68 -11.77
C ILE A 152 -16.05 5.72 -12.96
N GLY A 153 -14.86 5.48 -13.49
CA GLY A 153 -14.64 4.56 -14.61
C GLY A 153 -15.11 3.14 -14.31
N ASN A 154 -14.86 2.65 -13.10
CA ASN A 154 -15.32 1.33 -12.66
C ASN A 154 -16.85 1.28 -12.50
N SER A 155 -17.51 2.39 -12.15
CA SER A 155 -18.96 2.43 -11.94
C SER A 155 -19.74 2.45 -13.26
N VAL A 156 -19.33 3.24 -14.26
CA VAL A 156 -20.08 3.44 -15.51
C VAL A 156 -19.31 3.11 -16.78
N GLY A 157 -17.98 3.12 -16.74
CA GLY A 157 -17.11 2.93 -17.89
C GLY A 157 -16.92 1.47 -18.32
N PRO A 158 -16.25 1.23 -19.45
CA PRO A 158 -15.86 -0.09 -19.89
C PRO A 158 -14.68 -0.61 -19.03
N LEU A 159 -14.85 -1.81 -18.45
CA LEU A 159 -13.80 -2.48 -17.66
C LEU A 159 -12.93 -3.35 -18.60
N THR A 160 -12.11 -2.70 -19.43
CA THR A 160 -11.37 -3.36 -20.53
C THR A 160 -9.94 -3.72 -20.17
N ALA A 161 -9.39 -3.24 -19.03
CA ALA A 161 -8.02 -3.53 -18.64
C ALA A 161 -7.74 -5.04 -18.64
N SER A 162 -6.61 -5.44 -19.22
CA SER A 162 -6.24 -6.85 -19.45
C SER A 162 -6.10 -7.65 -18.15
N TYR A 163 -5.77 -6.99 -17.04
CA TYR A 163 -5.66 -7.61 -15.73
C TYR A 163 -7.02 -7.86 -15.05
N ILE A 164 -8.14 -7.31 -15.56
CA ILE A 164 -9.48 -7.53 -14.99
C ILE A 164 -10.14 -8.76 -15.63
N PRO A 165 -10.33 -9.86 -14.89
CA PRO A 165 -11.02 -11.03 -15.42
C PRO A 165 -12.46 -10.71 -15.84
N PRO A 166 -12.92 -11.10 -17.04
CA PRO A 166 -14.28 -10.79 -17.53
C PRO A 166 -15.38 -11.16 -16.54
N ARG A 167 -15.24 -12.30 -15.87
CA ARG A 167 -16.18 -12.81 -14.84
C ARG A 167 -16.29 -11.91 -13.60
N LYS A 168 -15.33 -11.03 -13.37
CA LYS A 168 -15.28 -10.14 -12.19
C LYS A 168 -15.74 -8.71 -12.47
N ARG A 169 -15.96 -8.35 -13.73
CA ARG A 169 -16.38 -6.98 -14.12
C ARG A 169 -17.65 -6.53 -13.41
N ARG A 170 -18.65 -7.42 -13.26
CA ARG A 170 -19.89 -7.09 -12.54
C ARG A 170 -19.63 -6.79 -11.06
N SER A 171 -18.78 -7.57 -10.40
CA SER A 171 -18.42 -7.36 -8.98
C SER A 171 -17.65 -6.06 -8.77
N LEU A 172 -16.70 -5.71 -9.66
CA LEU A 172 -15.97 -4.44 -9.61
C LEU A 172 -16.91 -3.25 -9.78
N ARG A 173 -17.84 -3.34 -10.73
CA ARG A 173 -18.86 -2.29 -10.94
C ARG A 173 -19.76 -2.12 -9.72
N ALA A 174 -20.27 -3.21 -9.17
CA ALA A 174 -21.11 -3.19 -7.99
C ALA A 174 -20.39 -2.56 -6.79
N GLU A 175 -19.11 -2.93 -6.56
CA GLU A 175 -18.29 -2.31 -5.51
C GLU A 175 -18.15 -0.79 -5.72
N ALA A 176 -17.82 -0.34 -6.93
CA ALA A 176 -17.63 1.06 -7.23
C ALA A 176 -18.93 1.87 -7.03
N VAL A 177 -20.07 1.34 -7.47
CA VAL A 177 -21.39 1.96 -7.26
C VAL A 177 -21.74 2.03 -5.77
N LEU A 178 -21.51 0.93 -5.02
CA LEU A 178 -21.75 0.89 -3.58
C LEU A 178 -20.89 1.90 -2.82
N LEU A 179 -19.63 2.06 -3.21
CA LEU A 179 -18.73 3.07 -2.62
C LEU A 179 -19.23 4.49 -2.90
N ILE A 180 -19.67 4.80 -4.13
CA ILE A 180 -20.23 6.11 -4.48
C ILE A 180 -21.49 6.39 -3.64
N VAL A 181 -22.41 5.44 -3.56
CA VAL A 181 -23.61 5.58 -2.74
C VAL A 181 -23.27 5.80 -1.27
N ALA A 182 -22.32 5.01 -0.72
CA ALA A 182 -21.86 5.16 0.64
C ALA A 182 -21.26 6.55 0.90
N TYR A 183 -20.44 7.08 -0.03
CA TYR A 183 -19.90 8.44 0.10
C TYR A 183 -20.99 9.50 0.09
N VAL A 184 -21.96 9.40 -0.83
CA VAL A 184 -23.10 10.35 -0.88
C VAL A 184 -23.84 10.35 0.45
N VAL A 185 -24.18 9.18 0.99
CA VAL A 185 -24.90 9.07 2.27
C VAL A 185 -24.07 9.66 3.41
N VAL A 186 -22.80 9.28 3.53
CA VAL A 186 -21.93 9.68 4.63
C VAL A 186 -21.65 11.18 4.60
N PHE A 187 -21.38 11.77 3.42
CA PHE A 187 -21.17 13.22 3.29
C PHE A 187 -22.45 14.04 3.49
N ALA A 188 -23.61 13.48 3.20
CA ALA A 188 -24.89 14.14 3.47
C ALA A 188 -25.26 14.17 4.96
N THR A 189 -24.77 13.21 5.77
CA THR A 189 -25.21 13.02 7.16
C THR A 189 -24.26 13.58 8.21
N ALA A 190 -22.95 13.61 7.96
CA ALA A 190 -21.93 13.98 8.98
C ALA A 190 -20.75 14.81 8.41
N PRO A 191 -20.98 15.92 7.69
CA PRO A 191 -19.93 16.58 6.93
C PRO A 191 -18.79 17.13 7.80
N THR A 192 -19.07 17.71 8.98
CA THR A 192 -18.06 18.35 9.83
C THR A 192 -17.15 17.32 10.50
N ALA A 193 -17.71 16.25 11.09
CA ALA A 193 -16.93 15.19 11.71
C ALA A 193 -16.02 14.49 10.68
N LEU A 194 -16.53 14.23 9.49
CA LEU A 194 -15.76 13.61 8.41
C LEU A 194 -14.61 14.49 7.94
N LEU A 195 -14.84 15.80 7.87
CA LEU A 195 -13.80 16.74 7.45
C LEU A 195 -12.57 16.66 8.37
N TRP A 196 -12.77 16.71 9.69
CA TRP A 196 -11.68 16.79 10.67
C TRP A 196 -11.14 15.43 11.12
N LEU A 197 -11.94 14.36 11.04
CA LEU A 197 -11.52 13.01 11.44
C LEU A 197 -11.06 12.14 10.27
N TRP A 198 -11.30 12.54 9.05
CA TRP A 198 -10.98 11.72 7.90
C TRP A 198 -10.32 12.51 6.75
N ILE A 199 -11.02 13.47 6.13
CA ILE A 199 -10.57 14.07 4.86
C ILE A 199 -9.32 14.93 5.05
N VAL A 200 -9.34 15.89 5.98
CA VAL A 200 -8.18 16.77 6.24
C VAL A 200 -6.98 15.97 6.72
N PRO A 201 -7.10 15.07 7.73
CA PRO A 201 -5.98 14.22 8.12
C PRO A 201 -5.44 13.38 6.96
N LEU A 202 -6.32 12.75 6.17
CA LEU A 202 -5.90 11.91 5.05
C LEU A 202 -5.09 12.71 4.01
N ILE A 203 -5.51 13.92 3.66
CA ILE A 203 -4.77 14.81 2.75
C ILE A 203 -3.39 15.18 3.35
N LEU A 204 -3.31 15.45 4.65
CA LEU A 204 -2.06 15.81 5.32
C LEU A 204 -1.10 14.62 5.49
N GLY A 205 -1.63 13.41 5.70
CA GLY A 205 -0.82 12.20 5.88
C GLY A 205 -0.35 11.57 4.57
N PHE A 206 -1.09 11.77 3.48
CA PHE A 206 -0.82 11.09 2.21
C PHE A 206 0.54 11.41 1.57
N PRO A 207 1.09 12.63 1.65
CA PRO A 207 2.45 12.92 1.18
C PRO A 207 3.51 12.01 1.79
N VAL A 208 3.36 11.63 3.07
CA VAL A 208 4.29 10.71 3.75
C VAL A 208 4.19 9.30 3.16
N LEU A 209 2.98 8.83 2.86
CA LEU A 209 2.79 7.57 2.16
C LEU A 209 3.38 7.61 0.74
N ARG A 210 3.27 8.74 0.02
CA ARG A 210 3.86 8.88 -1.33
C ARG A 210 5.38 8.80 -1.30
N LEU A 211 6.04 9.38 -0.30
CA LEU A 211 7.49 9.22 -0.08
C LEU A 211 7.86 7.77 0.22
N TYR A 212 7.04 7.11 1.03
CA TYR A 212 7.21 5.70 1.37
C TYR A 212 7.13 4.81 0.11
N LEU A 213 6.05 4.92 -0.67
CA LEU A 213 5.81 4.13 -1.89
C LEU A 213 6.87 4.39 -2.97
N LEU A 214 7.37 5.63 -3.08
CA LEU A 214 8.43 5.95 -4.05
C LEU A 214 9.70 5.14 -3.79
N ALA A 215 9.99 4.79 -2.54
CA ALA A 215 11.17 4.00 -2.20
C ALA A 215 11.06 2.53 -2.64
N GLU A 216 9.86 1.99 -2.80
CA GLU A 216 9.65 0.56 -3.09
C GLU A 216 10.24 0.15 -4.43
N HIS A 217 10.04 0.96 -5.48
CA HIS A 217 10.51 0.70 -6.84
C HIS A 217 11.29 1.86 -7.46
N GLY A 218 11.46 2.97 -6.73
CA GLY A 218 12.15 4.17 -7.23
C GLY A 218 13.59 3.86 -7.60
N ARG A 219 13.97 4.07 -8.88
CA ARG A 219 15.31 3.81 -9.43
C ARG A 219 15.80 2.37 -9.28
N CYS A 220 14.91 1.43 -9.16
CA CYS A 220 15.24 0.04 -9.33
C CYS A 220 15.30 -0.30 -10.82
N PRO A 221 16.20 -1.21 -11.27
CA PRO A 221 16.31 -1.57 -12.67
C PRO A 221 15.07 -2.28 -13.21
N GLU A 222 14.84 -2.15 -14.52
CA GLU A 222 13.73 -2.74 -15.26
C GLU A 222 14.08 -4.18 -15.67
N VAL A 223 14.15 -5.07 -14.70
CA VAL A 223 14.52 -6.49 -14.89
C VAL A 223 13.51 -7.40 -14.20
N GLU A 224 13.48 -8.69 -14.54
CA GLU A 224 12.54 -9.65 -13.95
C GLU A 224 12.90 -10.09 -12.53
N ASP A 225 14.13 -9.86 -12.07
CA ASP A 225 14.57 -10.30 -10.74
C ASP A 225 14.04 -9.37 -9.65
N MET A 226 13.14 -9.88 -8.80
CA MET A 226 12.51 -9.13 -7.71
C MET A 226 13.52 -8.65 -6.66
N PHE A 227 14.68 -9.28 -6.53
CA PHE A 227 15.75 -8.80 -5.64
C PHE A 227 16.52 -7.61 -6.20
N LEU A 228 16.37 -7.31 -7.50
CA LEU A 228 16.96 -6.16 -8.18
C LEU A 228 15.96 -5.07 -8.50
N ASN A 229 14.75 -5.43 -8.95
CA ASN A 229 13.74 -4.49 -9.41
C ASN A 229 12.88 -3.89 -8.30
N THR A 230 13.08 -4.35 -7.06
CA THR A 230 12.33 -3.95 -5.87
C THR A 230 13.30 -3.68 -4.71
N ARG A 231 12.98 -2.71 -3.86
CA ARG A 231 13.86 -2.31 -2.75
C ARG A 231 13.34 -2.78 -1.41
N THR A 232 14.28 -3.22 -0.56
CA THR A 232 14.08 -3.34 0.89
C THR A 232 14.63 -2.11 1.57
N THR A 233 13.82 -1.47 2.44
CA THR A 233 14.23 -0.30 3.22
C THR A 233 14.33 -0.67 4.69
N LEU A 234 15.55 -0.72 5.22
CA LEU A 234 15.80 -0.95 6.65
C LEU A 234 15.32 0.27 7.44
N THR A 235 14.48 0.07 8.44
CA THR A 235 13.82 1.18 9.12
C THR A 235 13.47 0.87 10.57
N THR A 236 12.90 1.85 11.28
CA THR A 236 12.51 1.71 12.69
C THR A 236 11.31 0.77 12.87
N ARG A 237 11.17 0.23 14.08
CA ARG A 237 10.02 -0.61 14.46
C ARG A 237 8.67 0.13 14.32
N ILE A 238 8.66 1.45 14.49
CA ILE A 238 7.45 2.26 14.31
C ILE A 238 7.00 2.23 12.86
N VAL A 239 7.90 2.47 11.91
CA VAL A 239 7.58 2.42 10.48
C VAL A 239 7.23 0.99 10.05
N GLN A 240 7.93 -0.01 10.57
CA GLN A 240 7.58 -1.44 10.32
C GLN A 240 6.16 -1.77 10.82
N PHE A 241 5.78 -1.25 12.00
CA PHE A 241 4.43 -1.40 12.53
C PHE A 241 3.40 -0.71 11.65
N LEU A 242 3.59 0.58 11.33
CA LEU A 242 2.67 1.35 10.49
C LEU A 242 2.45 0.70 9.13
N ALA A 243 3.52 0.22 8.51
CA ALA A 243 3.51 -0.35 7.17
C ALA A 243 3.38 -1.88 7.14
N TRP A 244 2.93 -2.55 8.21
CA TRP A 244 2.73 -4.01 8.23
C TRP A 244 3.95 -4.80 7.72
N ASN A 245 5.16 -4.40 8.11
CA ASN A 245 6.43 -4.95 7.64
C ASN A 245 6.69 -4.86 6.12
N MET A 246 5.88 -4.09 5.37
CA MET A 246 6.10 -3.87 3.93
C MET A 246 7.41 -3.13 3.57
N PRO A 247 8.19 -2.50 4.49
CA PRO A 247 9.57 -2.12 4.16
C PRO A 247 10.47 -3.27 3.68
N TYR A 248 10.12 -4.53 3.96
CA TYR A 248 10.71 -5.73 3.33
C TYR A 248 10.06 -6.02 1.97
N HIS A 249 10.06 -5.02 1.08
CA HIS A 249 9.25 -5.05 -0.13
C HIS A 249 9.80 -5.99 -1.22
N ALA A 250 11.15 -6.09 -1.33
CA ALA A 250 11.77 -7.05 -2.24
C ALA A 250 11.46 -8.50 -1.87
N GLU A 251 11.43 -8.81 -0.57
CA GLU A 251 11.03 -10.11 -0.05
C GLU A 251 9.56 -10.40 -0.32
N HIS A 252 8.72 -9.38 -0.13
CA HIS A 252 7.30 -9.48 -0.41
C HIS A 252 7.04 -9.75 -1.90
N HIS A 253 7.71 -9.03 -2.81
CA HIS A 253 7.61 -9.29 -4.25
C HIS A 253 8.13 -10.66 -4.66
N ALA A 254 9.22 -11.12 -4.06
CA ALA A 254 9.78 -12.45 -4.33
C ALA A 254 8.85 -13.59 -3.84
N MET A 255 8.12 -13.38 -2.75
CA MET A 255 7.24 -14.40 -2.15
C MET A 255 5.97 -13.78 -1.54
N PRO A 256 5.03 -13.26 -2.37
CA PRO A 256 3.87 -12.49 -1.90
C PRO A 256 2.84 -13.30 -1.10
N SER A 257 3.00 -14.61 -1.00
CA SER A 257 2.20 -15.48 -0.14
C SER A 257 2.62 -15.48 1.33
N VAL A 258 3.79 -14.90 1.65
CA VAL A 258 4.32 -14.79 3.01
C VAL A 258 3.62 -13.67 3.75
N PRO A 259 2.94 -13.94 4.89
CA PRO A 259 2.23 -12.91 5.64
C PRO A 259 3.21 -11.92 6.31
N PHE A 260 2.77 -10.68 6.48
CA PHE A 260 3.57 -9.58 7.03
C PHE A 260 4.42 -9.95 8.25
N HIS A 261 3.88 -10.73 9.19
CA HIS A 261 4.57 -11.11 10.42
C HIS A 261 5.70 -12.15 10.21
N LYS A 262 5.83 -12.69 9.00
CA LYS A 262 6.90 -13.61 8.59
C LYS A 262 7.96 -12.95 7.70
N LEU A 263 7.70 -11.77 7.17
CA LEU A 263 8.65 -11.03 6.33
C LEU A 263 10.01 -10.79 7.03
N PRO A 264 10.07 -10.45 8.34
CA PRO A 264 11.36 -10.36 9.02
C PRO A 264 12.16 -11.68 9.06
N THR A 265 11.46 -12.82 9.04
CA THR A 265 12.09 -14.14 8.97
C THR A 265 12.60 -14.43 7.56
N LEU A 266 11.81 -14.08 6.54
CA LEU A 266 12.21 -14.21 5.15
C LEU A 266 13.42 -13.31 4.85
N HIS A 267 13.41 -12.06 5.33
CA HIS A 267 14.55 -11.13 5.19
C HIS A 267 15.88 -11.71 5.69
N LYS A 268 15.89 -12.39 6.84
CA LYS A 268 17.11 -13.05 7.34
C LYS A 268 17.67 -14.11 6.38
N MET A 269 16.81 -14.68 5.54
CA MET A 269 17.23 -15.70 4.56
C MET A 269 17.64 -15.09 3.22
N THR A 270 17.10 -13.91 2.87
CA THR A 270 17.32 -13.25 1.58
C THR A 270 18.34 -12.12 1.62
N ALA A 271 18.69 -11.60 2.79
CA ALA A 271 19.50 -10.38 2.97
C ALA A 271 20.78 -10.32 2.12
N LEU A 272 21.47 -11.46 1.94
CA LEU A 272 22.68 -11.54 1.12
C LEU A 272 22.42 -11.57 -0.40
N HIS A 273 21.16 -11.63 -0.82
CA HIS A 273 20.77 -11.74 -2.22
C HIS A 273 20.11 -10.47 -2.74
N LEU A 274 19.72 -9.55 -1.85
CA LEU A 274 19.06 -8.30 -2.20
C LEU A 274 20.03 -7.35 -2.91
N GLY A 275 19.67 -6.90 -4.10
CA GLY A 275 20.48 -5.94 -4.84
C GLY A 275 20.12 -4.48 -4.56
N GLN A 276 18.90 -4.23 -4.04
CA GLN A 276 18.42 -2.89 -3.72
C GLN A 276 18.04 -2.79 -2.24
N VAL A 277 18.93 -2.21 -1.44
CA VAL A 277 18.72 -2.01 0.00
C VAL A 277 19.00 -0.53 0.34
N SER A 278 18.14 0.07 1.14
CA SER A 278 18.34 1.42 1.67
C SER A 278 18.30 1.43 3.19
N ASP A 279 19.22 2.18 3.81
CA ASP A 279 19.29 2.42 5.26
C ASP A 279 18.35 3.56 5.67
N GLY A 280 17.05 3.37 5.47
CA GLY A 280 15.99 4.31 5.84
C GLY A 280 15.51 5.19 4.71
N TYR A 281 14.26 5.67 4.88
CA TYR A 281 13.56 6.49 3.89
C TYR A 281 14.20 7.86 3.72
N SER A 282 14.78 8.44 4.78
CA SER A 282 15.48 9.73 4.69
C SER A 282 16.73 9.64 3.81
N LYS A 283 17.54 8.59 3.94
CA LYS A 283 18.72 8.38 3.07
C LYS A 283 18.30 8.17 1.63
N PHE A 284 17.27 7.32 1.41
CA PHE A 284 16.71 7.12 0.08
C PHE A 284 16.24 8.43 -0.55
N SER A 285 15.40 9.20 0.16
CA SER A 285 14.83 10.45 -0.37
C SER A 285 15.91 11.48 -0.69
N LYS A 286 16.93 11.63 0.17
CA LYS A 286 18.07 12.52 -0.10
C LYS A 286 18.82 12.08 -1.37
N ALA A 287 19.16 10.81 -1.51
CA ALA A 287 19.82 10.29 -2.70
C ALA A 287 18.93 10.39 -3.95
N TYR A 288 17.61 10.24 -3.78
CA TYR A 288 16.66 10.36 -4.88
C TYR A 288 16.60 11.78 -5.44
N VAL A 289 16.54 12.80 -4.58
CA VAL A 289 16.43 14.19 -5.03
C VAL A 289 17.78 14.81 -5.41
N SER A 290 18.91 14.33 -4.86
CA SER A 290 20.23 14.83 -5.24
C SER A 290 20.53 14.62 -6.72
N SER A 291 20.03 13.57 -7.32
CA SER A 291 20.22 13.29 -8.75
C SER A 291 19.35 14.13 -9.71
N PHE A 292 18.55 15.05 -9.19
CA PHE A 292 17.88 16.04 -10.05
C PHE A 292 18.84 17.18 -10.47
N TRP A 293 20.05 17.20 -9.91
CA TRP A 293 21.11 18.17 -10.21
C TRP A 293 22.16 17.64 -11.19
N ASP A 294 22.14 16.29 -11.41
CA ASP A 294 23.02 15.59 -12.35
C ASP A 294 22.39 15.57 -13.75
#